data_05d83b4d89cebca6e15161616ca5e4dd
#
_entry.id   05d83b4d89cebca6e15161616ca5e4dd
#
_cell.length_a   1.000
_cell.length_b   1.000
_cell.length_c   1.000
_cell.angle_alpha   90.00
_cell.angle_beta   90.00
_cell.angle_gamma   90.00
#
_symmetry.space_group_name_H-M   'P 1'
#
loop_
_entity.id
_entity.type
_entity.pdbx_description
1 polymer ?
#
loop_
_entity_poly.entity_id
_entity_poly.type
_entity_poly.pdbx_seq_one_letter_code
_entity_poly.pdbx_strand_id
1 'polypeptide(L)'
;MKSYSDSYKAAGVDVTAGYKSVELMKEHVKRTSIPGVVSGIGGFGGLFQPDMTGMKEPVLVSGTDGVGTKLVAAMLLDKHDTIGIDCVAMCVNDVVCCGAKPLFFLDYIACGKNVPEKIAEIVKGVAEGCVQSGCALIGGETAEHPGVMPEDDYDLAGFTVGIVDKDKIIDGSKMQAGDVLVGVASSGVHSNGFSLVRKVFGLNKEKLETYYEELGCTLGEALLTPTRLYVKPALAAIEAADVKAISHITGGGFYENIPRMMRKGLTAKVDRPAVPVLPIFDLIAKTGNIPERDMFNTFNMGVGMCMAVSKETADAAIKALYDAGEKAFVIGEVVEGDEGVILC
;
A
#
# COMPACT_ATOMS: atom_id res chain seq x y z
N MET A 1 -32.40 17.83 8.73
CA MET A 1 -33.38 16.77 9.09
C MET A 1 -32.76 15.47 8.61
N LYS A 2 -32.55 14.46 9.47
CA LYS A 2 -32.02 13.17 9.02
C LYS A 2 -33.15 12.44 8.26
N SER A 3 -32.85 11.94 7.06
CA SER A 3 -33.77 11.13 6.27
C SER A 3 -33.86 9.72 6.85
N TYR A 4 -34.99 9.04 6.68
CA TYR A 4 -35.16 7.62 6.96
C TYR A 4 -36.15 7.02 5.98
N SER A 5 -36.08 5.70 5.78
CA SER A 5 -37.02 4.98 4.95
C SER A 5 -37.18 3.55 5.46
N ASP A 6 -38.32 3.24 6.04
CA ASP A 6 -38.60 1.90 6.56
C ASP A 6 -38.66 0.85 5.44
N SER A 7 -39.17 1.23 4.27
CA SER A 7 -39.19 0.36 3.09
C SER A 7 -37.83 0.02 2.59
N TYR A 8 -36.89 0.99 2.60
CA TYR A 8 -35.51 0.79 2.15
C TYR A 8 -34.71 -0.03 3.17
N LYS A 9 -34.96 0.21 4.47
CA LYS A 9 -34.41 -0.60 5.55
C LYS A 9 -34.90 -2.05 5.47
N ALA A 10 -36.18 -2.28 5.18
CA ALA A 10 -36.74 -3.62 4.96
C ALA A 10 -36.13 -4.32 3.72
N ALA A 11 -35.61 -3.56 2.77
CA ALA A 11 -34.88 -4.07 1.60
C ALA A 11 -33.37 -4.28 1.87
N GLY A 12 -32.90 -4.04 3.11
CA GLY A 12 -31.52 -4.32 3.53
C GLY A 12 -30.59 -3.10 3.56
N VAL A 13 -31.10 -1.86 3.33
CA VAL A 13 -30.27 -0.65 3.34
C VAL A 13 -30.74 0.30 4.43
N ASP A 14 -29.88 0.50 5.45
CA ASP A 14 -30.19 1.39 6.60
C ASP A 14 -29.51 2.75 6.48
N VAL A 15 -30.22 3.73 5.93
CA VAL A 15 -29.75 5.13 5.80
C VAL A 15 -29.31 5.73 7.14
N THR A 16 -29.96 5.32 8.26
CA THR A 16 -29.62 5.85 9.59
C THR A 16 -28.30 5.30 10.11
N ALA A 17 -27.95 4.06 9.75
CA ALA A 17 -26.62 3.48 10.01
C ALA A 17 -25.54 4.25 9.24
N GLY A 18 -25.80 4.61 7.97
CA GLY A 18 -24.91 5.45 7.18
C GLY A 18 -24.60 6.79 7.85
N TYR A 19 -25.63 7.51 8.35
CA TYR A 19 -25.42 8.77 9.08
C TYR A 19 -24.59 8.57 10.36
N LYS A 20 -24.80 7.45 11.07
CA LYS A 20 -24.00 7.14 12.27
C LYS A 20 -22.55 6.84 11.91
N SER A 21 -22.30 6.07 10.84
CA SER A 21 -20.94 5.82 10.34
C SER A 21 -20.21 7.12 10.06
N VAL A 22 -20.82 8.05 9.30
CA VAL A 22 -20.23 9.37 9.00
C VAL A 22 -19.93 10.16 10.27
N GLU A 23 -20.81 10.12 11.28
CA GLU A 23 -20.56 10.82 12.54
C GLU A 23 -19.35 10.26 13.29
N LEU A 24 -19.22 8.93 13.36
CA LEU A 24 -18.13 8.27 14.05
C LEU A 24 -16.76 8.49 13.36
N MET A 25 -16.74 8.61 12.04
CA MET A 25 -15.49 8.78 11.29
C MET A 25 -14.97 10.23 11.21
N LYS A 26 -15.79 11.24 11.53
CA LYS A 26 -15.44 12.67 11.38
C LYS A 26 -14.10 13.06 12.01
N GLU A 27 -13.85 12.65 13.23
CA GLU A 27 -12.62 13.03 13.94
C GLU A 27 -11.39 12.34 13.30
N HIS A 28 -11.54 11.14 12.77
CA HIS A 28 -10.46 10.47 12.04
C HIS A 28 -10.13 11.20 10.74
N VAL A 29 -11.15 11.54 9.95
CA VAL A 29 -10.98 12.29 8.69
C VAL A 29 -10.37 13.67 8.95
N LYS A 30 -10.81 14.38 9.98
CA LYS A 30 -10.28 15.69 10.35
C LYS A 30 -8.77 15.69 10.63
N ARG A 31 -8.21 14.60 11.16
CA ARG A 31 -6.77 14.43 11.38
C ARG A 31 -5.95 14.48 10.09
N THR A 32 -6.56 14.17 8.96
CA THR A 32 -5.89 14.15 7.63
C THR A 32 -5.88 15.52 6.96
N SER A 33 -6.50 16.54 7.57
CA SER A 33 -6.61 17.87 6.96
C SER A 33 -5.23 18.50 6.79
N ILE A 34 -4.92 18.86 5.56
CA ILE A 34 -3.68 19.58 5.15
C ILE A 34 -4.05 20.83 4.37
N PRO A 35 -3.11 21.78 4.19
CA PRO A 35 -3.31 22.90 3.28
C PRO A 35 -3.74 22.41 1.89
N GLY A 36 -4.74 23.06 1.30
CA GLY A 36 -5.34 22.64 0.03
C GLY A 36 -6.71 21.98 0.17
N VAL A 37 -7.07 21.42 1.33
CA VAL A 37 -8.44 20.95 1.57
C VAL A 37 -9.41 22.13 1.63
N VAL A 38 -10.36 22.19 0.68
CA VAL A 38 -11.32 23.31 0.53
C VAL A 38 -12.68 22.98 1.16
N SER A 39 -13.07 21.70 1.17
CA SER A 39 -14.37 21.27 1.71
C SER A 39 -14.21 20.15 2.75
N GLY A 40 -15.13 20.09 3.70
CA GLY A 40 -15.30 18.90 4.56
C GLY A 40 -16.00 17.77 3.82
N ILE A 41 -16.04 16.59 4.46
CA ILE A 41 -16.79 15.41 3.97
C ILE A 41 -18.30 15.62 4.01
N GLY A 42 -19.05 14.93 3.14
CA GLY A 42 -20.52 14.92 3.07
C GLY A 42 -21.11 15.79 1.95
N GLY A 43 -20.27 16.37 1.08
CA GLY A 43 -20.70 16.98 -0.18
C GLY A 43 -20.73 15.95 -1.33
N PHE A 44 -21.10 16.38 -2.54
CA PHE A 44 -21.07 15.53 -3.74
C PHE A 44 -19.65 15.20 -4.20
N GLY A 45 -18.64 15.95 -3.78
CA GLY A 45 -17.25 15.71 -4.13
C GLY A 45 -16.29 16.37 -3.15
N GLY A 46 -15.10 15.81 -3.02
CA GLY A 46 -14.00 16.41 -2.28
C GLY A 46 -13.34 17.51 -3.10
N LEU A 47 -13.14 18.68 -2.51
CA LEU A 47 -12.49 19.82 -3.16
C LEU A 47 -11.09 19.99 -2.61
N PHE A 48 -10.11 20.00 -3.51
CA PHE A 48 -8.70 20.18 -3.16
C PHE A 48 -8.03 21.21 -4.09
N GLN A 49 -7.36 22.18 -3.50
CA GLN A 49 -6.58 23.19 -4.22
C GLN A 49 -5.10 22.80 -4.10
N PRO A 50 -4.46 22.27 -5.17
CA PRO A 50 -3.06 21.95 -5.11
C PRO A 50 -2.18 23.20 -5.04
N ASP A 51 -1.10 23.13 -4.25
CA ASP A 51 -0.04 24.13 -4.30
C ASP A 51 0.88 23.82 -5.50
N MET A 52 0.86 24.69 -6.48
CA MET A 52 1.68 24.59 -7.70
C MET A 52 2.88 25.53 -7.67
N THR A 53 3.21 26.12 -6.53
CA THR A 53 4.31 27.08 -6.39
C THR A 53 5.64 26.44 -6.80
N GLY A 54 6.34 27.04 -7.74
CA GLY A 54 7.62 26.55 -8.26
C GLY A 54 7.54 25.43 -9.29
N MET A 55 6.34 24.93 -9.63
CA MET A 55 6.13 23.97 -10.73
C MET A 55 6.05 24.72 -12.09
N LYS A 56 6.67 24.12 -13.10
CA LYS A 56 6.64 24.65 -14.48
C LYS A 56 5.54 23.98 -15.31
N GLU A 57 5.49 22.67 -15.28
CA GLU A 57 4.54 21.83 -16.01
C GLU A 57 3.99 20.75 -15.06
N PRO A 58 3.01 21.10 -14.18
CA PRO A 58 2.46 20.12 -13.22
C PRO A 58 1.72 18.99 -13.93
N VAL A 59 2.03 17.74 -13.51
CA VAL A 59 1.40 16.52 -14.00
C VAL A 59 0.72 15.83 -12.81
N LEU A 60 -0.53 15.43 -12.99
CA LEU A 60 -1.26 14.63 -12.02
C LEU A 60 -0.97 13.14 -12.25
N VAL A 61 -0.71 12.42 -11.16
CA VAL A 61 -0.53 10.97 -11.14
C VAL A 61 -1.62 10.37 -10.27
N SER A 62 -2.31 9.36 -10.76
CA SER A 62 -3.37 8.69 -10.01
C SER A 62 -3.05 7.21 -9.82
N GLY A 63 -3.46 6.68 -8.67
CA GLY A 63 -3.40 5.26 -8.34
C GLY A 63 -4.71 4.79 -7.72
N THR A 64 -5.12 3.58 -8.06
CA THR A 64 -6.27 2.92 -7.45
C THR A 64 -5.92 1.47 -7.18
N ASP A 65 -6.26 0.98 -6.00
CA ASP A 65 -6.04 -0.39 -5.58
C ASP A 65 -6.96 -0.73 -4.40
N GLY A 66 -7.00 -2.00 -4.01
CA GLY A 66 -7.73 -2.48 -2.84
C GLY A 66 -6.84 -3.24 -1.86
N VAL A 67 -7.42 -3.69 -0.76
CA VAL A 67 -6.73 -4.54 0.23
C VAL A 67 -6.62 -5.97 -0.27
N GLY A 68 -7.59 -6.43 -1.03
CA GLY A 68 -7.64 -7.80 -1.51
C GLY A 68 -7.95 -8.82 -0.40
N THR A 69 -7.53 -10.08 -0.62
CA THR A 69 -7.96 -11.20 0.23
C THR A 69 -7.35 -11.24 1.65
N LYS A 70 -6.49 -10.26 2.01
CA LYS A 70 -6.08 -10.00 3.40
C LYS A 70 -7.28 -9.69 4.29
N LEU A 71 -8.35 -9.08 3.73
CA LEU A 71 -9.59 -8.78 4.42
C LEU A 71 -10.20 -10.00 5.14
N VAL A 72 -10.03 -11.20 4.59
CA VAL A 72 -10.52 -12.43 5.24
C VAL A 72 -9.87 -12.65 6.60
N ALA A 73 -8.59 -12.35 6.76
CA ALA A 73 -7.92 -12.46 8.07
C ALA A 73 -8.46 -11.40 9.05
N ALA A 74 -8.73 -10.18 8.58
CA ALA A 74 -9.34 -9.13 9.39
C ALA A 74 -10.77 -9.50 9.85
N MET A 75 -11.59 -10.04 8.94
CA MET A 75 -12.95 -10.50 9.26
C MET A 75 -12.95 -11.67 10.24
N LEU A 76 -12.07 -12.67 10.07
CA LEU A 76 -11.97 -13.81 10.98
C LEU A 76 -11.54 -13.43 12.40
N LEU A 77 -10.73 -12.38 12.55
CA LEU A 77 -10.27 -11.87 13.86
C LEU A 77 -11.12 -10.72 14.40
N ASP A 78 -12.10 -10.25 13.64
CA ASP A 78 -12.88 -9.03 13.95
C ASP A 78 -11.97 -7.83 14.27
N LYS A 79 -10.91 -7.64 13.44
CA LYS A 79 -9.89 -6.60 13.59
C LYS A 79 -9.79 -5.79 12.30
N HIS A 80 -10.36 -4.58 12.31
CA HIS A 80 -10.59 -3.79 11.10
C HIS A 80 -9.79 -2.49 11.01
N ASP A 81 -9.09 -2.12 12.08
CA ASP A 81 -8.40 -0.82 12.19
C ASP A 81 -7.05 -0.74 11.44
N THR A 82 -6.53 -1.84 10.91
CA THR A 82 -5.23 -1.89 10.22
C THR A 82 -5.34 -1.92 8.70
N ILE A 83 -6.39 -2.56 8.16
CA ILE A 83 -6.51 -2.79 6.71
C ILE A 83 -6.75 -1.52 5.90
N GLY A 84 -7.24 -0.46 6.52
CA GLY A 84 -7.31 0.86 5.89
C GLY A 84 -5.93 1.44 5.57
N ILE A 85 -4.91 1.15 6.40
CA ILE A 85 -3.52 1.52 6.13
C ILE A 85 -3.01 0.78 4.90
N ASP A 86 -3.33 -0.52 4.76
CA ASP A 86 -2.99 -1.30 3.58
C ASP A 86 -3.59 -0.69 2.31
N CYS A 87 -4.88 -0.34 2.33
CA CYS A 87 -5.57 0.28 1.19
C CYS A 87 -4.87 1.57 0.73
N VAL A 88 -4.54 2.46 1.68
CA VAL A 88 -3.83 3.71 1.35
C VAL A 88 -2.44 3.40 0.81
N ALA A 89 -1.69 2.51 1.46
CA ALA A 89 -0.32 2.19 1.07
C ALA A 89 -0.25 1.62 -0.36
N MET A 90 -1.18 0.73 -0.74
CA MET A 90 -1.21 0.17 -2.08
C MET A 90 -1.36 1.24 -3.16
N CYS A 91 -2.18 2.27 -2.91
CA CYS A 91 -2.39 3.37 -3.85
C CYS A 91 -1.25 4.40 -3.85
N VAL A 92 -0.85 4.90 -2.67
CA VAL A 92 0.11 6.03 -2.59
C VAL A 92 1.55 5.61 -2.88
N ASN A 93 1.92 4.36 -2.59
CA ASN A 93 3.25 3.84 -2.91
C ASN A 93 3.45 3.73 -4.43
N ASP A 94 2.40 3.41 -5.19
CA ASP A 94 2.47 3.41 -6.66
C ASP A 94 2.62 4.82 -7.22
N VAL A 95 1.91 5.79 -6.64
CA VAL A 95 2.01 7.20 -7.05
C VAL A 95 3.41 7.75 -6.81
N VAL A 96 4.03 7.45 -5.67
CA VAL A 96 5.39 7.92 -5.37
C VAL A 96 6.46 7.25 -6.25
N CYS A 97 6.20 6.06 -6.80
CA CYS A 97 7.11 5.43 -7.78
C CYS A 97 7.33 6.28 -9.03
N CYS A 98 6.37 7.14 -9.37
CA CYS A 98 6.50 8.13 -10.45
C CYS A 98 7.18 9.45 -10.01
N GLY A 99 7.65 9.55 -8.76
CA GLY A 99 8.18 10.79 -8.18
C GLY A 99 7.09 11.77 -7.73
N ALA A 100 5.81 11.38 -7.76
CA ALA A 100 4.70 12.25 -7.41
C ALA A 100 4.43 12.27 -5.91
N LYS A 101 4.11 13.46 -5.37
CA LYS A 101 3.63 13.64 -4.00
C LYS A 101 2.12 13.43 -3.97
N PRO A 102 1.59 12.44 -3.21
CA PRO A 102 0.16 12.29 -2.99
C PRO A 102 -0.46 13.56 -2.39
N LEU A 103 -1.61 13.97 -2.91
CA LEU A 103 -2.36 15.13 -2.48
C LEU A 103 -3.57 14.75 -1.64
N PHE A 104 -4.38 13.86 -2.19
CA PHE A 104 -5.60 13.41 -1.52
C PHE A 104 -5.94 11.96 -1.84
N PHE A 105 -6.80 11.41 -1.00
CA PHE A 105 -7.29 10.04 -1.06
C PHE A 105 -8.81 10.01 -0.99
N LEU A 106 -9.42 9.04 -1.65
CA LEU A 106 -10.82 8.65 -1.57
C LEU A 106 -10.88 7.16 -1.32
N ASP A 107 -11.80 6.71 -0.45
CA ASP A 107 -12.07 5.29 -0.24
C ASP A 107 -13.44 4.88 -0.81
N TYR A 108 -13.58 3.59 -1.11
CA TYR A 108 -14.84 2.96 -1.41
C TYR A 108 -14.98 1.69 -0.58
N ILE A 109 -15.99 1.66 0.28
CA ILE A 109 -16.32 0.51 1.12
C ILE A 109 -17.62 -0.10 0.62
N ALA A 110 -17.54 -1.29 0.01
CA ALA A 110 -18.69 -2.12 -0.28
C ALA A 110 -18.90 -3.08 0.89
N CYS A 111 -20.09 -3.15 1.47
CA CYS A 111 -20.37 -4.07 2.58
C CYS A 111 -21.73 -4.76 2.41
N GLY A 112 -21.86 -5.97 2.92
CA GLY A 112 -23.13 -6.67 2.94
C GLY A 112 -24.14 -5.96 3.84
N LYS A 113 -23.64 -5.44 4.97
CA LYS A 113 -24.42 -4.67 5.95
C LYS A 113 -23.55 -3.58 6.59
N ASN A 114 -24.10 -2.37 6.68
CA ASN A 114 -23.42 -1.28 7.34
C ASN A 114 -23.51 -1.42 8.87
N VAL A 115 -22.38 -1.79 9.50
CA VAL A 115 -22.20 -1.75 10.95
C VAL A 115 -21.35 -0.51 11.25
N PRO A 116 -21.96 0.58 11.80
CA PRO A 116 -21.29 1.89 11.89
C PRO A 116 -19.94 1.87 12.61
N GLU A 117 -19.81 1.08 13.66
CA GLU A 117 -18.59 0.95 14.44
C GLU A 117 -17.47 0.29 13.61
N LYS A 118 -17.78 -0.79 12.87
CA LYS A 118 -16.86 -1.48 11.97
C LYS A 118 -16.40 -0.55 10.84
N ILE A 119 -17.33 0.17 10.21
CA ILE A 119 -16.98 1.16 9.17
C ILE A 119 -16.06 2.25 9.72
N ALA A 120 -16.35 2.75 10.94
CA ALA A 120 -15.50 3.76 11.57
C ALA A 120 -14.07 3.24 11.87
N GLU A 121 -13.91 1.98 12.25
CA GLU A 121 -12.59 1.36 12.43
C GLU A 121 -11.83 1.23 11.10
N ILE A 122 -12.50 0.83 10.02
CA ILE A 122 -11.90 0.78 8.68
C ILE A 122 -11.40 2.16 8.28
N VAL A 123 -12.27 3.19 8.39
CA VAL A 123 -11.91 4.58 8.01
C VAL A 123 -10.86 5.17 8.95
N LYS A 124 -10.81 4.77 10.23
CA LYS A 124 -9.71 5.11 11.13
C LYS A 124 -8.36 4.65 10.55
N GLY A 125 -8.29 3.42 10.04
CA GLY A 125 -7.10 2.90 9.36
C GLY A 125 -6.76 3.66 8.09
N VAL A 126 -7.76 3.99 7.26
CA VAL A 126 -7.57 4.83 6.06
C VAL A 126 -7.01 6.20 6.44
N ALA A 127 -7.62 6.86 7.44
CA ALA A 127 -7.16 8.16 7.91
C ALA A 127 -5.71 8.09 8.45
N GLU A 128 -5.35 7.04 9.18
CA GLU A 128 -3.98 6.85 9.66
C GLU A 128 -2.99 6.72 8.50
N GLY A 129 -3.31 5.92 7.48
CA GLY A 129 -2.51 5.81 6.26
C GLY A 129 -2.34 7.16 5.54
N CYS A 130 -3.39 7.95 5.47
CA CYS A 130 -3.34 9.31 4.89
C CYS A 130 -2.42 10.25 5.69
N VAL A 131 -2.51 10.25 7.03
CA VAL A 131 -1.63 11.05 7.91
C VAL A 131 -0.17 10.66 7.72
N GLN A 132 0.13 9.37 7.71
CA GLN A 132 1.50 8.89 7.50
C GLN A 132 2.03 9.27 6.12
N SER A 133 1.21 9.20 5.07
CA SER A 133 1.57 9.58 3.70
C SER A 133 1.63 11.09 3.48
N GLY A 134 1.00 11.88 4.35
CA GLY A 134 0.90 13.33 4.20
C GLY A 134 -0.11 13.77 3.13
N CYS A 135 -1.13 12.97 2.85
CA CYS A 135 -2.25 13.31 1.97
C CYS A 135 -3.56 13.45 2.77
N ALA A 136 -4.58 14.06 2.18
CA ALA A 136 -5.86 14.29 2.83
C ALA A 136 -6.90 13.25 2.41
N LEU A 137 -7.64 12.69 3.35
CA LEU A 137 -8.88 11.97 3.07
C LEU A 137 -10.00 13.00 2.88
N ILE A 138 -10.40 13.26 1.63
CA ILE A 138 -11.33 14.35 1.29
C ILE A 138 -12.74 13.88 0.94
N GLY A 139 -12.97 12.56 0.91
CA GLY A 139 -14.26 11.96 0.60
C GLY A 139 -14.14 10.45 0.51
N GLY A 140 -15.21 9.81 0.17
CA GLY A 140 -15.33 8.37 0.01
C GLY A 140 -16.77 7.96 -0.14
N GLU A 141 -17.03 6.67 -0.23
CA GLU A 141 -18.36 6.08 -0.33
C GLU A 141 -18.44 4.82 0.54
N THR A 142 -19.58 4.62 1.16
CA THR A 142 -19.93 3.36 1.84
C THR A 142 -21.27 2.89 1.30
N ALA A 143 -21.26 1.76 0.62
CA ALA A 143 -22.44 1.19 -0.04
C ALA A 143 -22.81 -0.18 0.55
N GLU A 144 -24.07 -0.33 0.97
CA GLU A 144 -24.63 -1.63 1.34
C GLU A 144 -25.06 -2.40 0.08
N HIS A 145 -24.62 -3.68 0.01
CA HIS A 145 -24.89 -4.58 -1.13
C HIS A 145 -25.69 -5.83 -0.67
N PRO A 146 -26.91 -5.66 -0.14
CA PRO A 146 -27.71 -6.78 0.31
C PRO A 146 -28.01 -7.75 -0.83
N GLY A 147 -27.79 -9.06 -0.59
CA GLY A 147 -28.01 -10.09 -1.59
C GLY A 147 -26.89 -10.26 -2.64
N VAL A 148 -25.94 -9.32 -2.70
CA VAL A 148 -24.73 -9.43 -3.55
C VAL A 148 -23.54 -9.89 -2.70
N MET A 149 -23.48 -9.44 -1.46
CA MET A 149 -22.39 -9.71 -0.52
C MET A 149 -22.99 -10.28 0.79
N PRO A 150 -22.35 -11.26 1.44
CA PRO A 150 -22.75 -11.71 2.78
C PRO A 150 -22.78 -10.55 3.78
N GLU A 151 -23.67 -10.62 4.79
CA GLU A 151 -23.85 -9.50 5.74
C GLU A 151 -22.57 -9.08 6.47
N ASP A 152 -21.70 -10.05 6.79
CA ASP A 152 -20.46 -9.80 7.55
C ASP A 152 -19.27 -9.43 6.67
N ASP A 153 -19.40 -9.59 5.36
CA ASP A 153 -18.32 -9.34 4.41
C ASP A 153 -18.30 -7.87 3.95
N TYR A 154 -17.10 -7.43 3.57
CA TYR A 154 -16.89 -6.13 2.95
C TYR A 154 -15.68 -6.17 2.02
N ASP A 155 -15.61 -5.21 1.11
CA ASP A 155 -14.42 -4.91 0.32
C ASP A 155 -14.03 -3.45 0.52
N LEU A 156 -12.74 -3.17 0.43
CA LEU A 156 -12.18 -1.84 0.59
C LEU A 156 -11.22 -1.54 -0.54
N ALA A 157 -11.54 -0.52 -1.30
CA ALA A 157 -10.69 0.03 -2.36
C ALA A 157 -10.41 1.51 -2.12
N GLY A 158 -9.37 2.02 -2.73
CA GLY A 158 -8.95 3.41 -2.63
C GLY A 158 -8.54 3.99 -3.96
N PHE A 159 -8.54 5.31 -3.99
CA PHE A 159 -8.08 6.12 -5.11
C PHE A 159 -7.31 7.32 -4.57
N THR A 160 -6.13 7.56 -5.12
CA THR A 160 -5.31 8.72 -4.77
C THR A 160 -4.91 9.51 -6.01
N VAL A 161 -4.71 10.80 -5.82
CA VAL A 161 -4.11 11.68 -6.81
C VAL A 161 -2.89 12.34 -6.19
N GLY A 162 -1.78 12.29 -6.90
CA GLY A 162 -0.56 13.00 -6.59
C GLY A 162 -0.18 13.99 -7.69
N ILE A 163 0.87 14.78 -7.44
CA ILE A 163 1.37 15.77 -8.37
C ILE A 163 2.90 15.71 -8.45
N VAL A 164 3.42 15.91 -9.65
CA VAL A 164 4.86 16.00 -9.94
C VAL A 164 5.08 17.01 -11.05
N ASP A 165 6.23 17.70 -11.05
CA ASP A 165 6.60 18.50 -12.21
C ASP A 165 7.11 17.57 -13.32
N LYS A 166 6.75 17.82 -14.56
CA LYS A 166 7.01 16.95 -15.71
C LYS A 166 8.48 16.59 -15.88
N ASP A 167 9.38 17.52 -15.60
CA ASP A 167 10.83 17.32 -15.68
C ASP A 167 11.40 16.48 -14.51
N LYS A 168 10.58 16.24 -13.46
CA LYS A 168 10.90 15.44 -12.26
C LYS A 168 10.25 14.06 -12.24
N ILE A 169 9.52 13.71 -13.30
CA ILE A 169 8.93 12.36 -13.40
C ILE A 169 10.03 11.30 -13.37
N ILE A 170 9.84 10.31 -12.50
CA ILE A 170 10.69 9.14 -12.41
C ILE A 170 10.07 8.04 -13.29
N ASP A 171 10.73 7.70 -14.40
CA ASP A 171 10.25 6.77 -15.43
C ASP A 171 11.30 5.75 -15.89
N GLY A 172 12.47 5.72 -15.24
CA GLY A 172 13.58 4.84 -15.62
C GLY A 172 14.38 5.29 -16.85
N SER A 173 13.99 6.35 -17.54
CA SER A 173 14.63 6.80 -18.80
C SER A 173 16.11 7.17 -18.64
N LYS A 174 16.52 7.58 -17.43
CA LYS A 174 17.90 7.96 -17.09
C LYS A 174 18.73 6.80 -16.54
N MET A 175 18.13 5.60 -16.38
CA MET A 175 18.81 4.43 -15.84
C MET A 175 19.91 3.94 -16.79
N GLN A 176 21.02 3.44 -16.20
CA GLN A 176 22.16 2.92 -16.94
C GLN A 176 22.78 1.73 -16.21
N ALA A 177 23.57 0.92 -16.92
CA ALA A 177 24.36 -0.12 -16.30
C ALA A 177 25.35 0.46 -15.29
N GLY A 178 25.49 -0.17 -14.14
CA GLY A 178 26.27 0.30 -13.00
C GLY A 178 25.48 1.09 -11.96
N ASP A 179 24.20 1.44 -12.22
CA ASP A 179 23.32 1.95 -11.19
C ASP A 179 23.11 0.90 -10.09
N VAL A 180 22.95 1.36 -8.86
CA VAL A 180 22.79 0.50 -7.67
C VAL A 180 21.32 0.25 -7.40
N LEU A 181 20.96 -0.99 -7.09
CA LEU A 181 19.63 -1.36 -6.62
C LEU A 181 19.59 -1.26 -5.09
N VAL A 182 18.81 -0.30 -4.59
CA VAL A 182 18.55 -0.09 -3.16
C VAL A 182 17.20 -0.69 -2.81
N GLY A 183 17.19 -1.70 -1.93
CA GLY A 183 15.99 -2.27 -1.36
C GLY A 183 15.57 -1.51 -0.10
N VAL A 184 14.27 -1.27 0.06
CA VAL A 184 13.67 -0.71 1.27
C VAL A 184 12.86 -1.80 1.96
N ALA A 185 13.12 -2.02 3.25
CA ALA A 185 12.54 -3.12 4.01
C ALA A 185 11.01 -3.09 4.02
N SER A 186 10.39 -4.26 3.91
CA SER A 186 8.96 -4.44 4.17
C SER A 186 8.69 -4.68 5.66
N SER A 187 7.43 -4.59 6.05
CA SER A 187 6.95 -4.91 7.41
C SER A 187 6.46 -6.35 7.55
N GLY A 188 6.41 -7.11 6.47
CA GLY A 188 5.84 -8.45 6.40
C GLY A 188 5.27 -8.73 5.01
N VAL A 189 4.18 -9.48 4.98
CA VAL A 189 3.51 -9.88 3.72
C VAL A 189 2.93 -8.68 2.96
N HIS A 190 2.68 -7.57 3.65
CA HIS A 190 1.96 -6.41 3.14
C HIS A 190 0.50 -6.77 2.83
N SER A 191 0.04 -6.51 1.59
CA SER A 191 -1.34 -6.79 1.18
C SER A 191 -1.44 -7.73 -0.03
N ASN A 192 -0.36 -8.45 -0.36
CA ASN A 192 -0.29 -9.29 -1.55
C ASN A 192 0.00 -10.75 -1.22
N GLY A 193 -0.42 -11.67 -2.10
CA GLY A 193 -0.17 -13.09 -1.93
C GLY A 193 -1.12 -13.79 -0.94
N PHE A 194 -2.13 -13.12 -0.40
CA PHE A 194 -3.02 -13.66 0.63
C PHE A 194 -3.88 -14.84 0.17
N SER A 195 -4.18 -14.97 -1.11
CA SER A 195 -4.85 -16.18 -1.62
C SER A 195 -4.00 -17.43 -1.41
N LEU A 196 -2.67 -17.32 -1.61
CA LEU A 196 -1.72 -18.40 -1.33
C LEU A 196 -1.57 -18.62 0.18
N VAL A 197 -1.41 -17.56 0.98
CA VAL A 197 -1.35 -17.64 2.45
C VAL A 197 -2.57 -18.39 3.02
N ARG A 198 -3.77 -18.02 2.58
CA ARG A 198 -5.02 -18.66 2.99
C ARG A 198 -5.04 -20.15 2.66
N LYS A 199 -4.58 -20.53 1.49
CA LYS A 199 -4.48 -21.92 1.05
C LYS A 199 -3.46 -22.70 1.88
N VAL A 200 -2.27 -22.12 2.11
CA VAL A 200 -1.15 -22.77 2.83
C VAL A 200 -1.53 -23.09 4.27
N PHE A 201 -2.13 -22.13 4.98
CA PHE A 201 -2.47 -22.31 6.39
C PHE A 201 -3.88 -22.85 6.64
N GLY A 202 -4.74 -22.92 5.62
CA GLY A 202 -6.17 -23.27 5.81
C GLY A 202 -6.81 -22.28 6.78
N LEU A 203 -6.66 -20.96 6.53
CA LEU A 203 -6.97 -19.91 7.50
C LEU A 203 -8.38 -20.04 8.10
N ASN A 204 -8.42 -20.07 9.42
CA ASN A 204 -9.58 -19.89 10.28
C ASN A 204 -9.13 -19.15 11.55
N LYS A 205 -10.06 -18.81 12.44
CA LYS A 205 -9.76 -18.06 13.66
C LYS A 205 -8.72 -18.73 14.54
N GLU A 206 -8.86 -20.03 14.80
CA GLU A 206 -7.93 -20.81 15.63
C GLU A 206 -6.49 -20.78 15.07
N LYS A 207 -6.36 -20.94 13.76
CA LYS A 207 -5.06 -20.88 13.09
C LYS A 207 -4.44 -19.48 13.16
N LEU A 208 -5.23 -18.43 13.03
CA LEU A 208 -4.76 -17.04 13.16
C LEU A 208 -4.34 -16.71 14.61
N GLU A 209 -5.00 -17.30 15.61
CA GLU A 209 -4.65 -17.15 17.03
C GLU A 209 -3.46 -18.03 17.48
N THR A 210 -2.98 -18.94 16.61
CA THR A 210 -1.81 -19.78 16.91
C THR A 210 -0.54 -18.92 16.99
N TYR A 211 0.19 -19.06 18.10
CA TYR A 211 1.49 -18.42 18.30
C TYR A 211 2.60 -19.21 17.60
N TYR A 212 3.52 -18.53 16.95
CA TYR A 212 4.70 -19.09 16.29
C TYR A 212 5.97 -18.49 16.91
N GLU A 213 6.84 -19.33 17.46
CA GLU A 213 8.09 -18.87 18.10
C GLU A 213 8.99 -18.11 17.12
N GLU A 214 9.08 -18.60 15.89
CA GLU A 214 9.87 -17.98 14.83
C GLU A 214 9.37 -16.58 14.41
N LEU A 215 8.10 -16.27 14.65
CA LEU A 215 7.51 -14.95 14.41
C LEU A 215 7.54 -14.05 15.65
N GLY A 216 7.63 -14.65 16.85
CA GLY A 216 7.49 -13.95 18.13
C GLY A 216 6.08 -13.41 18.41
N CYS A 217 5.07 -13.85 17.64
CA CYS A 217 3.68 -13.39 17.74
C CYS A 217 2.71 -14.44 17.16
N THR A 218 1.41 -14.16 17.19
CA THR A 218 0.43 -15.02 16.52
C THR A 218 0.50 -14.85 15.01
N LEU A 219 0.03 -15.86 14.27
CA LEU A 219 -0.05 -15.79 12.81
C LEU A 219 -0.90 -14.59 12.36
N GLY A 220 -2.01 -14.33 13.04
CA GLY A 220 -2.89 -13.21 12.75
C GLY A 220 -2.22 -11.86 12.92
N GLU A 221 -1.45 -11.66 14.00
CA GLU A 221 -0.68 -10.43 14.22
C GLU A 221 0.36 -10.23 13.12
N ALA A 222 1.11 -11.25 12.73
CA ALA A 222 2.07 -11.18 11.62
C ALA A 222 1.39 -10.86 10.30
N LEU A 223 0.27 -11.50 9.98
CA LEU A 223 -0.46 -11.32 8.72
C LEU A 223 -1.20 -9.98 8.64
N LEU A 224 -1.70 -9.45 9.76
CA LEU A 224 -2.38 -8.15 9.82
C LEU A 224 -1.43 -6.96 10.02
N THR A 225 -0.12 -7.20 10.14
CA THR A 225 0.86 -6.11 10.11
C THR A 225 0.64 -5.26 8.84
N PRO A 226 0.42 -3.93 8.99
CA PRO A 226 0.11 -3.09 7.84
C PRO A 226 1.25 -2.99 6.84
N THR A 227 0.89 -2.77 5.59
CA THR A 227 1.82 -2.38 4.51
C THR A 227 2.55 -1.09 4.89
N ARG A 228 3.86 -1.05 4.66
CA ARG A 228 4.66 0.16 4.84
C ARG A 228 4.23 1.28 3.90
N LEU A 229 4.25 2.49 4.42
CA LEU A 229 3.98 3.72 3.67
C LEU A 229 5.31 4.39 3.31
N TYR A 230 5.72 4.23 2.06
CA TYR A 230 7.03 4.69 1.59
C TYR A 230 7.06 6.13 1.07
N VAL A 231 5.95 6.85 1.08
CA VAL A 231 5.85 8.18 0.45
C VAL A 231 6.89 9.14 0.98
N LYS A 232 6.92 9.41 2.30
CA LYS A 232 7.87 10.35 2.89
C LYS A 232 9.33 9.90 2.73
N PRO A 233 9.68 8.63 3.01
CA PRO A 233 11.04 8.12 2.78
C PRO A 233 11.47 8.20 1.31
N ALA A 234 10.61 7.83 0.38
CA ALA A 234 10.92 7.87 -1.04
C ALA A 234 11.14 9.30 -1.55
N LEU A 235 10.28 10.24 -1.16
CA LEU A 235 10.46 11.65 -1.52
C LEU A 235 11.75 12.23 -0.93
N ALA A 236 12.12 11.85 0.30
CA ALA A 236 13.39 12.25 0.90
C ALA A 236 14.59 11.69 0.14
N ALA A 237 14.52 10.43 -0.31
CA ALA A 237 15.57 9.82 -1.13
C ALA A 237 15.69 10.48 -2.50
N ILE A 238 14.56 10.81 -3.15
CA ILE A 238 14.50 11.52 -4.43
C ILE A 238 15.15 12.91 -4.32
N GLU A 239 14.96 13.60 -3.21
CA GLU A 239 15.56 14.92 -2.96
C GLU A 239 17.08 14.83 -2.70
N ALA A 240 17.53 13.78 -2.01
CA ALA A 240 18.91 13.61 -1.58
C ALA A 240 19.83 12.95 -2.62
N ALA A 241 19.28 12.23 -3.60
CA ALA A 241 20.02 11.36 -4.50
C ALA A 241 19.47 11.36 -5.94
N ASP A 242 20.27 10.90 -6.88
CA ASP A 242 19.87 10.69 -8.28
C ASP A 242 19.11 9.35 -8.41
N VAL A 243 17.85 9.35 -7.96
CA VAL A 243 16.94 8.21 -8.08
C VAL A 243 16.37 8.18 -9.49
N LYS A 244 16.62 7.12 -10.23
CA LYS A 244 16.29 6.99 -11.65
C LYS A 244 15.02 6.20 -11.92
N ALA A 245 14.73 5.24 -11.04
CA ALA A 245 13.52 4.42 -11.12
C ALA A 245 13.16 3.86 -9.74
N ILE A 246 11.87 3.61 -9.54
CA ILE A 246 11.34 3.03 -8.32
C ILE A 246 10.31 1.96 -8.67
N SER A 247 10.36 0.84 -7.97
CA SER A 247 9.38 -0.24 -8.07
C SER A 247 8.77 -0.53 -6.69
N HIS A 248 7.46 -0.49 -6.58
CA HIS A 248 6.70 -1.01 -5.44
C HIS A 248 6.56 -2.53 -5.61
N ILE A 249 7.06 -3.33 -4.65
CA ILE A 249 7.01 -4.79 -4.75
C ILE A 249 5.70 -5.30 -4.17
N THR A 250 4.77 -5.59 -5.06
CA THR A 250 3.40 -6.04 -4.77
C THR A 250 3.16 -7.48 -5.24
N GLY A 251 1.95 -7.82 -5.66
CA GLY A 251 1.64 -9.11 -6.28
C GLY A 251 2.50 -9.37 -7.51
N GLY A 252 2.97 -10.62 -7.66
CA GLY A 252 3.97 -10.97 -8.66
C GLY A 252 5.41 -10.82 -8.20
N GLY A 253 5.65 -10.26 -6.99
CA GLY A 253 6.95 -10.20 -6.33
C GLY A 253 8.03 -9.51 -7.16
N PHE A 254 9.27 -9.96 -7.03
CA PHE A 254 10.43 -9.39 -7.73
C PHE A 254 10.32 -9.54 -9.25
N TYR A 255 9.84 -10.68 -9.72
CA TYR A 255 9.85 -11.03 -11.14
C TYR A 255 8.84 -10.25 -11.98
N GLU A 256 7.77 -9.74 -11.37
CA GLU A 256 6.75 -8.97 -12.07
C GLU A 256 6.88 -7.47 -11.84
N ASN A 257 7.39 -7.04 -10.67
CA ASN A 257 7.40 -5.63 -10.32
C ASN A 257 8.73 -4.94 -10.68
N ILE A 258 9.89 -5.55 -10.43
CA ILE A 258 11.17 -4.95 -10.76
C ILE A 258 11.29 -4.67 -12.27
N PRO A 259 10.90 -5.59 -13.18
CA PRO A 259 10.94 -5.32 -14.62
C PRO A 259 10.15 -4.10 -15.08
N ARG A 260 9.09 -3.71 -14.34
CA ARG A 260 8.26 -2.53 -14.69
C ARG A 260 9.04 -1.21 -14.63
N MET A 261 10.06 -1.14 -13.78
CA MET A 261 10.92 0.05 -13.69
C MET A 261 12.11 -0.02 -14.66
N MET A 262 12.39 -1.19 -15.26
CA MET A 262 13.56 -1.40 -16.09
C MET A 262 13.38 -0.85 -17.49
N ARG A 263 14.46 -0.28 -18.04
CA ARG A 263 14.54 0.15 -19.43
C ARG A 263 14.99 -1.03 -20.32
N LYS A 264 14.52 -1.05 -21.56
CA LYS A 264 14.98 -2.03 -22.56
C LYS A 264 16.51 -2.03 -22.68
N GLY A 265 17.10 -3.21 -22.73
CA GLY A 265 18.56 -3.42 -22.78
C GLY A 265 19.22 -3.38 -21.40
N LEU A 266 18.44 -3.27 -20.31
CA LEU A 266 18.92 -3.30 -18.93
C LEU A 266 18.21 -4.38 -18.13
N THR A 267 18.94 -4.99 -17.22
CA THR A 267 18.48 -6.05 -16.31
C THR A 267 18.85 -5.70 -14.87
N ALA A 268 17.92 -5.87 -13.95
CA ALA A 268 18.18 -5.80 -12.51
C ALA A 268 18.84 -7.11 -12.06
N LYS A 269 20.10 -7.06 -11.69
CA LYS A 269 20.84 -8.18 -11.11
C LYS A 269 20.78 -8.08 -9.59
N VAL A 270 19.91 -8.88 -8.98
CA VAL A 270 19.69 -8.90 -7.54
C VAL A 270 20.58 -9.96 -6.89
N ASP A 271 21.38 -9.55 -5.91
CA ASP A 271 22.16 -10.43 -5.04
C ASP A 271 21.22 -11.10 -4.02
N ARG A 272 20.91 -12.37 -4.23
CA ARG A 272 19.95 -13.12 -3.40
C ARG A 272 20.30 -13.10 -1.90
N PRO A 273 21.57 -13.29 -1.48
CA PRO A 273 22.00 -13.17 -0.10
C PRO A 273 21.77 -11.79 0.54
N ALA A 274 21.74 -10.72 -0.25
CA ALA A 274 21.49 -9.37 0.24
C ALA A 274 20.01 -9.07 0.52
N VAL A 275 19.10 -9.94 0.08
CA VAL A 275 17.65 -9.79 0.37
C VAL A 275 17.35 -10.31 1.77
N PRO A 276 16.89 -9.46 2.72
CA PRO A 276 16.66 -9.86 4.12
C PRO A 276 15.29 -10.52 4.28
N VAL A 277 15.19 -11.78 3.89
CA VAL A 277 13.94 -12.55 4.00
C VAL A 277 13.44 -12.55 5.45
N LEU A 278 12.19 -12.13 5.64
CA LEU A 278 11.58 -12.11 6.95
C LEU A 278 11.06 -13.51 7.35
N PRO A 279 11.04 -13.86 8.65
CA PRO A 279 10.64 -15.20 9.13
C PRO A 279 9.27 -15.68 8.64
N ILE A 280 8.34 -14.76 8.40
CA ILE A 280 7.00 -15.11 7.88
C ILE A 280 7.07 -15.77 6.51
N PHE A 281 8.02 -15.38 5.64
CA PHE A 281 8.18 -15.97 4.30
C PHE A 281 8.78 -17.37 4.38
N ASP A 282 9.73 -17.59 5.29
CA ASP A 282 10.27 -18.93 5.54
C ASP A 282 9.19 -19.87 6.07
N LEU A 283 8.34 -19.37 6.98
CA LEU A 283 7.20 -20.14 7.52
C LEU A 283 6.19 -20.49 6.41
N ILE A 284 5.86 -19.54 5.53
CA ILE A 284 4.96 -19.79 4.38
C ILE A 284 5.56 -20.83 3.44
N ALA A 285 6.83 -20.65 3.05
CA ALA A 285 7.53 -21.56 2.15
C ALA A 285 7.59 -22.98 2.68
N LYS A 286 7.97 -23.13 3.97
CA LYS A 286 8.07 -24.43 4.65
C LYS A 286 6.72 -25.12 4.79
N THR A 287 5.70 -24.39 5.24
CA THR A 287 4.35 -24.94 5.47
C THR A 287 3.69 -25.36 4.16
N GLY A 288 3.85 -24.56 3.11
CA GLY A 288 3.26 -24.82 1.80
C GLY A 288 4.13 -25.67 0.88
N ASN A 289 5.36 -26.02 1.30
CA ASN A 289 6.37 -26.63 0.44
C ASN A 289 6.53 -25.90 -0.90
N ILE A 290 6.68 -24.55 -0.81
CA ILE A 290 6.71 -23.66 -1.98
C ILE A 290 8.16 -23.45 -2.41
N PRO A 291 8.49 -23.66 -3.69
CA PRO A 291 9.82 -23.38 -4.21
C PRO A 291 10.20 -21.91 -4.06
N GLU A 292 11.47 -21.62 -3.81
CA GLU A 292 11.97 -20.25 -3.66
C GLU A 292 11.61 -19.34 -4.83
N ARG A 293 11.69 -19.86 -6.07
CA ARG A 293 11.29 -19.13 -7.28
C ARG A 293 9.85 -18.61 -7.20
N ASP A 294 8.93 -19.45 -6.71
CA ASP A 294 7.51 -19.09 -6.59
C ASP A 294 7.29 -18.11 -5.44
N MET A 295 8.07 -18.23 -4.35
CA MET A 295 8.05 -17.26 -3.25
C MET A 295 8.44 -15.86 -3.75
N PHE A 296 9.54 -15.73 -4.50
CA PHE A 296 9.97 -14.46 -5.10
C PHE A 296 9.06 -13.96 -6.24
N ASN A 297 8.23 -14.84 -6.82
CA ASN A 297 7.21 -14.46 -7.81
C ASN A 297 5.84 -14.13 -7.19
N THR A 298 5.68 -14.28 -5.88
CA THR A 298 4.40 -14.03 -5.20
C THR A 298 4.52 -12.91 -4.18
N PHE A 299 5.63 -12.87 -3.44
CA PHE A 299 5.81 -12.03 -2.26
C PHE A 299 6.96 -11.03 -2.40
N ASN A 300 6.96 -10.02 -1.52
CA ASN A 300 8.00 -9.02 -1.43
C ASN A 300 9.31 -9.53 -0.77
N MET A 301 9.30 -10.70 -0.14
CA MET A 301 10.43 -11.39 0.49
C MET A 301 11.26 -10.54 1.46
N GLY A 302 10.68 -9.46 2.03
CA GLY A 302 11.36 -8.55 2.96
C GLY A 302 11.76 -7.21 2.33
N VAL A 303 11.52 -7.00 1.02
CA VAL A 303 11.77 -5.76 0.29
C VAL A 303 10.47 -5.25 -0.30
N GLY A 304 9.89 -4.21 0.29
CA GLY A 304 8.61 -3.66 -0.20
C GLY A 304 8.76 -2.63 -1.32
N MET A 305 9.94 -2.01 -1.44
CA MET A 305 10.24 -1.06 -2.52
C MET A 305 11.68 -1.24 -2.98
N CYS A 306 11.93 -1.12 -4.28
CA CYS A 306 13.25 -1.15 -4.89
C CYS A 306 13.50 0.13 -5.69
N MET A 307 14.67 0.75 -5.51
CA MET A 307 15.07 1.97 -6.21
C MET A 307 16.34 1.71 -7.01
N ALA A 308 16.39 2.16 -8.26
CA ALA A 308 17.62 2.26 -9.03
C ALA A 308 18.19 3.67 -8.85
N VAL A 309 19.41 3.76 -8.32
CA VAL A 309 20.06 5.02 -7.92
C VAL A 309 21.45 5.07 -8.53
N SER A 310 21.92 6.26 -8.92
CA SER A 310 23.31 6.38 -9.39
C SER A 310 24.29 5.92 -8.32
N LYS A 311 25.36 5.26 -8.74
CA LYS A 311 26.37 4.68 -7.83
C LYS A 311 26.96 5.77 -6.89
N GLU A 312 27.11 6.98 -7.40
CA GLU A 312 27.72 8.10 -6.69
C GLU A 312 26.84 8.64 -5.56
N THR A 313 25.52 8.41 -5.65
CA THR A 313 24.55 8.94 -4.66
C THR A 313 23.81 7.86 -3.87
N ALA A 314 24.16 6.58 -4.06
CA ALA A 314 23.50 5.44 -3.40
C ALA A 314 23.55 5.56 -1.87
N ASP A 315 24.69 5.93 -1.29
CA ASP A 315 24.83 6.12 0.16
C ASP A 315 23.97 7.27 0.67
N ALA A 316 23.81 8.35 -0.12
CA ALA A 316 22.93 9.47 0.24
C ALA A 316 21.45 9.05 0.22
N ALA A 317 21.04 8.22 -0.75
CA ALA A 317 19.70 7.65 -0.80
C ALA A 317 19.42 6.78 0.43
N ILE A 318 20.32 5.85 0.75
CA ILE A 318 20.19 4.96 1.91
C ILE A 318 20.13 5.78 3.22
N LYS A 319 20.98 6.80 3.35
CA LYS A 319 20.96 7.67 4.51
C LYS A 319 19.63 8.43 4.64
N ALA A 320 19.10 8.97 3.55
CA ALA A 320 17.82 9.70 3.56
C ALA A 320 16.65 8.77 3.95
N LEU A 321 16.62 7.54 3.45
CA LEU A 321 15.66 6.52 3.83
C LEU A 321 15.76 6.18 5.32
N TYR A 322 16.98 6.02 5.84
CA TYR A 322 17.23 5.73 7.25
C TYR A 322 16.78 6.89 8.15
N ASP A 323 17.15 8.13 7.80
CA ASP A 323 16.75 9.33 8.55
C ASP A 323 15.22 9.53 8.56
N ALA A 324 14.53 9.03 7.53
CA ALA A 324 13.07 9.00 7.44
C ALA A 324 12.42 7.78 8.16
N GLY A 325 13.22 6.94 8.83
CA GLY A 325 12.76 5.82 9.66
C GLY A 325 12.67 4.48 8.95
N GLU A 326 13.18 4.36 7.72
CA GLU A 326 13.16 3.10 6.99
C GLU A 326 14.54 2.41 6.98
N LYS A 327 14.53 1.08 7.00
CA LYS A 327 15.74 0.30 6.76
C LYS A 327 15.91 0.14 5.25
N ALA A 328 17.09 0.50 4.75
CA ALA A 328 17.44 0.36 3.34
C ALA A 328 18.85 -0.22 3.20
N PHE A 329 19.08 -0.95 2.13
CA PHE A 329 20.31 -1.67 1.88
C PHE A 329 20.50 -1.91 0.38
N VAL A 330 21.75 -2.09 -0.05
CA VAL A 330 22.04 -2.48 -1.43
C VAL A 330 21.62 -3.93 -1.62
N ILE A 331 20.82 -4.20 -2.67
CA ILE A 331 20.37 -5.55 -3.04
C ILE A 331 20.91 -6.00 -4.39
N GLY A 332 21.68 -5.17 -5.09
CA GLY A 332 22.21 -5.52 -6.39
C GLY A 332 22.58 -4.31 -7.23
N GLU A 333 22.64 -4.52 -8.52
CA GLU A 333 23.06 -3.54 -9.52
C GLU A 333 22.25 -3.67 -10.82
N VAL A 334 22.23 -2.63 -11.61
CA VAL A 334 21.70 -2.63 -12.98
C VAL A 334 22.83 -3.05 -13.92
N VAL A 335 22.56 -4.03 -14.78
CA VAL A 335 23.51 -4.53 -15.78
C VAL A 335 22.90 -4.47 -17.18
N GLU A 336 23.71 -4.60 -18.22
CA GLU A 336 23.22 -4.83 -19.58
C GLU A 336 22.53 -6.19 -19.67
N GLY A 337 21.40 -6.27 -20.36
CA GLY A 337 20.61 -7.49 -20.55
C GLY A 337 19.14 -7.19 -20.85
N ASP A 338 18.38 -8.21 -21.20
CA ASP A 338 16.94 -8.13 -21.55
C ASP A 338 16.06 -9.05 -20.68
N GLU A 339 16.60 -9.61 -19.57
CA GLU A 339 15.87 -10.52 -18.70
C GLU A 339 14.91 -9.83 -17.72
N GLY A 340 14.99 -8.49 -17.64
CA GLY A 340 14.21 -7.70 -16.68
C GLY A 340 14.76 -7.82 -15.26
N VAL A 341 14.77 -9.00 -14.66
CA VAL A 341 15.37 -9.28 -13.34
C VAL A 341 15.98 -10.67 -13.28
N ILE A 342 17.16 -10.77 -12.69
CA ILE A 342 17.82 -12.03 -12.33
C ILE A 342 18.16 -12.01 -10.84
N LEU A 343 17.97 -13.14 -10.16
CA LEU A 343 18.43 -13.39 -8.80
C LEU A 343 19.63 -14.33 -8.87
N CYS A 344 20.75 -13.99 -8.22
CA CYS A 344 22.00 -14.76 -8.26
C CYS A 344 22.65 -14.84 -6.86
#